data_5056ee1bde152de01ba33f32b08da519
#
_entry.id   5056ee1bde152de01ba33f32b08da519
#
_cell.length_a   1.000
_cell.length_b   1.000
_cell.length_c   1.000
_cell.angle_alpha   90.00
_cell.angle_beta   90.00
_cell.angle_gamma   90.00
#
_symmetry.space_group_name_H-M   'P 1'
#
loop_
_entity.id
_entity.type
_entity.pdbx_description
1 polymer ?
#
loop_
_entity_poly.entity_id
_entity_poly.type
_entity_poly.pdbx_seq_one_letter_code
_entity_poly.pdbx_strand_id
1 'polypeptide(L)' 'MEISVSEKSGWVSDLIYRELKRFEEDTKVRVDRVKIARIDNRITSVGIDIRRSE' A
#
# COMPACT_ATOMS: atom_id res chain seq x y z
N MET A 1 23.57 4.83 -11.28
CA MET A 1 22.45 5.16 -12.18
C MET A 1 21.21 5.49 -11.38
N GLU A 2 20.66 6.63 -11.62
CA GLU A 2 19.47 7.05 -10.89
C GLU A 2 18.21 6.60 -11.62
N ILE A 3 17.30 6.01 -10.87
CA ILE A 3 16.00 5.63 -11.40
C ILE A 3 15.08 6.82 -11.19
N SER A 4 14.34 7.19 -12.20
CA SER A 4 13.44 8.33 -12.07
C SER A 4 12.36 8.03 -11.03
N VAL A 5 11.90 9.09 -10.37
CA VAL A 5 10.85 8.95 -9.36
C VAL A 5 9.57 8.36 -9.96
N SER A 6 9.22 8.79 -11.16
CA SER A 6 7.99 8.31 -11.79
C SER A 6 8.07 6.83 -12.15
N GLU A 7 9.23 6.36 -12.61
CA GLU A 7 9.39 4.93 -12.90
C GLU A 7 9.29 4.09 -11.64
N LYS A 8 10.02 4.51 -10.61
CA LYS A 8 10.01 3.78 -9.35
C LYS A 8 8.64 3.84 -8.68
N SER A 9 7.98 4.97 -8.79
CA SER A 9 6.63 5.12 -8.26
C SER A 9 5.66 4.15 -8.93
N GLY A 10 5.82 3.95 -10.24
CA GLY A 10 4.99 2.99 -10.97
C GLY A 10 5.22 1.56 -10.49
N TRP A 11 6.47 1.20 -10.25
CA TRP A 11 6.79 -0.15 -9.74
C TRP A 11 6.20 -0.37 -8.36
N VAL A 12 6.35 0.62 -7.48
CA VAL A 12 5.82 0.52 -6.12
C VAL A 12 4.31 0.45 -6.13
N SER A 13 3.67 1.27 -6.96
CA SER A 13 2.21 1.26 -7.07
C SER A 13 1.69 -0.09 -7.53
N ASP A 14 2.38 -0.69 -8.51
CA ASP A 14 2.00 -1.99 -9.01
C ASP A 14 2.14 -3.08 -7.94
N LEU A 15 3.23 -3.00 -7.18
CA LEU A 15 3.47 -3.94 -6.09
C LEU A 15 2.40 -3.83 -5.02
N ILE A 16 2.07 -2.60 -4.64
CA ILE A 16 1.03 -2.36 -3.64
C ILE A 16 -0.31 -2.89 -4.13
N TYR A 17 -0.63 -2.63 -5.38
CA TYR A 17 -1.88 -3.11 -5.98
C TYR A 17 -1.98 -4.63 -5.88
N ARG A 18 -0.92 -5.34 -6.25
CA ARG A 18 -0.92 -6.80 -6.20
C ARG A 18 -1.08 -7.32 -4.79
N GLU A 19 -0.37 -6.72 -3.84
CA GLU A 19 -0.42 -7.16 -2.45
C GLU A 19 -1.79 -6.90 -1.84
N LEU A 20 -2.38 -5.75 -2.13
CA LEU A 20 -3.72 -5.44 -1.62
C LEU A 20 -4.76 -6.37 -2.21
N LYS A 21 -4.66 -6.65 -3.49
CA LYS A 21 -5.59 -7.56 -4.15
C LYS A 21 -5.51 -8.95 -3.55
N ARG A 22 -4.28 -9.42 -3.33
CA ARG A 22 -4.06 -10.72 -2.72
C ARG A 22 -4.61 -10.78 -1.29
N PHE A 23 -4.37 -9.72 -0.53
CA PHE A 23 -4.87 -9.62 0.83
C PHE A 23 -6.39 -9.70 0.87
N GLU A 24 -7.06 -8.98 -0.02
CA GLU A 24 -8.51 -9.01 -0.08
C GLU A 24 -9.05 -10.38 -0.47
N GLU A 25 -8.36 -11.05 -1.38
CA GLU A 25 -8.76 -12.39 -1.78
C GLU A 25 -8.60 -13.40 -0.65
N ASP A 26 -7.50 -13.29 0.09
CA ASP A 26 -7.20 -14.23 1.17
C ASP A 26 -8.08 -14.03 2.39
N THR A 27 -8.40 -12.80 2.71
CA THR A 27 -9.13 -12.47 3.94
C THR A 27 -10.60 -12.20 3.73
N LYS A 28 -11.03 -12.00 2.49
CA LYS A 28 -12.40 -11.68 2.13
C LYS A 28 -12.90 -10.36 2.73
N VAL A 29 -11.97 -9.47 3.03
CA VAL A 29 -12.30 -8.11 3.48
C VAL A 29 -11.86 -7.12 2.44
N ARG A 30 -12.31 -5.89 2.55
CA ARG A 30 -11.93 -4.83 1.62
C ARG A 30 -11.07 -3.81 2.30
N VAL A 31 -10.01 -3.42 1.62
CA VAL A 31 -9.14 -2.35 2.10
C VAL A 31 -9.77 -1.01 1.74
N ASP A 32 -9.98 -0.18 2.76
CA ASP A 32 -10.57 1.14 2.56
C ASP A 32 -9.49 2.17 2.24
N ARG A 33 -8.39 2.13 2.97
CA ARG A 33 -7.27 3.03 2.70
C ARG A 33 -5.98 2.48 3.27
N VAL A 34 -4.89 2.98 2.73
CA VAL A 34 -3.55 2.67 3.21
C VAL A 34 -3.00 3.93 3.87
N LYS A 35 -2.54 3.79 5.11
CA LYS A 35 -1.97 4.90 5.87
C LYS A 35 -0.47 4.74 5.98
N ILE A 36 0.24 5.83 5.83
CA ILE A 36 1.68 5.82 5.97
C ILE A 36 2.05 6.70 7.16
N ALA A 37 2.72 6.10 8.13
CA ALA A 37 3.20 6.85 9.30
C ALA A 37 4.64 7.28 9.06
N ARG A 38 4.94 8.50 9.47
CA ARG A 38 6.27 9.07 9.28
C ARG A 38 6.74 9.74 10.57
N ILE A 39 8.04 9.64 10.82
CA ILE A 39 8.70 10.40 11.87
C ILE A 39 9.98 10.94 11.25
N ASP A 40 10.19 12.26 11.31
CA ASP A 40 11.39 12.93 10.78
C ASP A 40 11.65 12.55 9.31
N ASN A 41 10.61 12.60 8.48
CA ASN A 41 10.69 12.30 7.05
C ASN A 41 11.00 10.84 6.71
N ARG A 42 10.98 9.97 7.70
CA ARG A 42 11.16 8.54 7.47
C ARG A 42 9.85 7.81 7.64
N ILE A 43 9.63 6.84 6.77
CA ILE A 43 8.46 5.98 6.91
C ILE A 43 8.75 5.00 8.05
N THR A 44 7.89 5.01 9.06
CA THR A 44 8.06 4.15 10.23
C THR A 44 7.13 2.94 10.22
N SER A 45 5.97 3.09 9.58
CA SER A 45 5.05 1.97 9.47
C SER A 45 4.02 2.25 8.39
N VAL A 46 3.35 1.18 7.98
CA VAL A 46 2.25 1.28 7.02
C VAL A 46 1.07 0.55 7.64
N GLY A 47 -0.06 1.23 7.73
CA GLY A 47 -1.27 0.65 8.28
C GLY A 47 -2.32 0.50 7.20
N ILE A 48 -3.23 -0.43 7.41
CA ILE A 48 -4.30 -0.69 6.46
C ILE A 48 -5.63 -0.58 7.19
N ASP A 49 -6.48 0.33 6.70
CA ASP A 49 -7.85 0.44 7.21
C ASP A 49 -8.73 -0.50 6.42
N ILE A 50 -9.47 -1.32 7.13
CA ILE A 50 -10.32 -2.32 6.52
C ILE A 50 -11.76 -1.89 6.64
N ARG A 51 -12.47 -2.00 5.54
CA ARG A 51 -13.90 -1.72 5.52
C ARG A 51 -14.65 -3.05 5.57
N ARG A 52 -15.44 -3.22 6.60
CA ARG A 52 -16.30 -4.39 6.66
C ARG A 52 -17.57 -4.09 5.92
N SER A 53 -17.86 -4.91 4.94
CA SER A 53 -19.15 -4.84 4.29
C SER A 53 -20.06 -5.85 5.01
N GLU A 54 -21.17 -5.36 5.36
CA GLU A 54 -22.18 -6.25 5.93
C GLU A 54 -23.11 -6.74 4.84
#